data_8343f58e837fb56e6ddc986c97fcab76
#
_entry.id   8343f58e837fb56e6ddc986c97fcab76
#
_cell.length_a   1.000
_cell.length_b   1.000
_cell.length_c   1.000
_cell.angle_alpha   90.00
_cell.angle_beta   90.00
_cell.angle_gamma   90.00
#
_symmetry.space_group_name_H-M   'P 1'
#
loop_
_entity.id
_entity.type
_entity.pdbx_description
1 polymer ?
#
loop_
_entity_poly.entity_id
_entity_poly.type
_entity_poly.pdbx_seq_one_letter_code
_entity_poly.pdbx_strand_id
1 'polypeptide(L)'
;EVKWGQKLAGLPILSPEESLTHRPDCVCLCVLDPERAAQMESQLRSLGYDGPLLNPGALRIFDARAATMRMLAEQIAELDIQGCAAELGVYRGEFAALINAALPDRPLHLFDTFEGFQERDLARERNLELSGARAGDFSGTSEIEVRLNLPFPQNAVFHPGWFPDTFHGCEELRFAFVSIDADLYDPTAAALPLFWERLCPGGALLIHDVYSGQFKGAGLALREFCASRSILAT
;
A
#
# COMPACT_ATOMS: atom_id res chain seq x y z
N GLU A 1 5.63 -16.73 17.24
CA GLU A 1 6.15 -16.79 18.64
C GLU A 1 5.15 -16.12 19.59
N VAL A 2 4.83 -16.81 20.68
CA VAL A 2 3.97 -16.27 21.73
C VAL A 2 4.80 -15.31 22.56
N LYS A 3 4.34 -14.05 22.67
CA LYS A 3 5.05 -12.95 23.38
C LYS A 3 4.53 -12.70 24.81
N TRP A 4 3.76 -13.63 25.37
CA TRP A 4 3.19 -13.46 26.71
C TRP A 4 4.27 -13.25 27.77
N GLY A 5 3.97 -12.40 28.75
CA GLY A 5 4.90 -11.99 29.80
C GLY A 5 5.90 -10.89 29.39
N GLN A 6 5.93 -10.49 28.12
CA GLN A 6 6.71 -9.36 27.63
C GLN A 6 5.94 -8.04 27.80
N LYS A 7 6.58 -6.92 27.48
CA LYS A 7 5.94 -5.60 27.47
C LYS A 7 6.01 -4.98 26.08
N LEU A 8 4.93 -4.30 25.67
CA LEU A 8 4.87 -3.46 24.50
C LEU A 8 4.46 -2.05 24.93
N ALA A 9 5.26 -1.04 24.60
CA ALA A 9 5.03 0.35 25.03
C ALA A 9 4.79 0.51 26.54
N GLY A 10 5.47 -0.29 27.37
CA GLY A 10 5.33 -0.28 28.82
C GLY A 10 4.16 -1.12 29.37
N LEU A 11 3.25 -1.57 28.52
CA LEU A 11 2.09 -2.40 28.90
C LEU A 11 2.43 -3.90 28.83
N PRO A 12 1.93 -4.73 29.75
CA PRO A 12 2.17 -6.16 29.74
C PRO A 12 1.40 -6.82 28.58
N ILE A 13 2.03 -7.81 27.95
CA ILE A 13 1.37 -8.72 27.01
C ILE A 13 0.92 -9.94 27.82
N LEU A 14 -0.38 -10.07 28.00
CA LEU A 14 -1.00 -11.14 28.79
C LEU A 14 -1.63 -12.19 27.86
N SER A 15 -1.78 -13.42 28.38
CA SER A 15 -2.62 -14.40 27.68
C SER A 15 -4.10 -13.96 27.67
N PRO A 16 -4.95 -14.48 26.77
CA PRO A 16 -6.37 -14.19 26.79
C PRO A 16 -7.02 -14.48 28.16
N GLU A 17 -6.66 -15.60 28.78
CA GLU A 17 -7.16 -16.01 30.08
C GLU A 17 -6.76 -15.01 31.19
N GLU A 18 -5.49 -14.61 31.23
CA GLU A 18 -4.99 -13.62 32.20
C GLU A 18 -5.64 -12.25 31.96
N SER A 19 -5.80 -11.85 30.69
CA SER A 19 -6.43 -10.57 30.33
C SER A 19 -7.86 -10.47 30.85
N LEU A 20 -8.63 -11.55 30.76
CA LEU A 20 -10.03 -11.59 31.22
C LEU A 20 -10.17 -11.53 32.76
N THR A 21 -9.13 -11.87 33.53
CA THR A 21 -9.15 -11.68 34.99
C THR A 21 -9.26 -10.22 35.38
N HIS A 22 -8.83 -9.30 34.53
CA HIS A 22 -8.94 -7.85 34.74
C HIS A 22 -10.33 -7.28 34.43
N ARG A 23 -11.29 -8.13 33.97
CA ARG A 23 -12.67 -7.76 33.65
C ARG A 23 -12.76 -6.54 32.73
N PRO A 24 -12.20 -6.62 31.52
CA PRO A 24 -12.24 -5.48 30.59
C PRO A 24 -13.67 -5.13 30.21
N ASP A 25 -14.02 -3.85 30.21
CA ASP A 25 -15.33 -3.35 29.77
C ASP A 25 -15.55 -3.57 28.27
N CYS A 26 -14.47 -3.63 27.47
CA CYS A 26 -14.49 -3.86 26.03
C CYS A 26 -13.17 -4.50 25.59
N VAL A 27 -13.22 -5.37 24.59
CA VAL A 27 -12.04 -5.92 23.91
C VAL A 27 -12.01 -5.47 22.44
N CYS A 28 -10.84 -4.98 22.01
CA CYS A 28 -10.63 -4.57 20.63
C CYS A 28 -9.80 -5.64 19.89
N LEU A 29 -10.39 -6.22 18.83
CA LEU A 29 -9.73 -7.21 17.96
C LEU A 29 -8.95 -6.49 16.85
N CYS A 30 -7.69 -6.12 17.12
CA CYS A 30 -6.85 -5.36 16.19
C CYS A 30 -6.26 -6.25 15.09
N VAL A 31 -7.10 -6.98 14.34
CA VAL A 31 -6.74 -7.78 13.17
C VAL A 31 -7.64 -7.42 12.00
N LEU A 32 -7.03 -7.32 10.80
CA LEU A 32 -7.76 -6.99 9.57
C LEU A 32 -8.34 -8.23 8.89
N ASP A 33 -7.74 -9.39 9.13
CA ASP A 33 -8.18 -10.67 8.57
C ASP A 33 -9.49 -11.13 9.24
N PRO A 34 -10.61 -11.25 8.48
CA PRO A 34 -11.91 -11.61 9.05
C PRO A 34 -11.95 -13.01 9.69
N GLU A 35 -11.21 -13.98 9.13
CA GLU A 35 -11.18 -15.34 9.66
C GLU A 35 -10.45 -15.39 11.00
N ARG A 36 -9.32 -14.69 11.10
CA ARG A 36 -8.59 -14.56 12.37
C ARG A 36 -9.38 -13.79 13.42
N ALA A 37 -10.08 -12.73 13.01
CA ALA A 37 -10.96 -12.00 13.93
C ALA A 37 -12.06 -12.91 14.49
N ALA A 38 -12.71 -13.71 13.64
CA ALA A 38 -13.73 -14.67 14.05
C ALA A 38 -13.17 -15.76 14.98
N GLN A 39 -11.95 -16.25 14.72
CA GLN A 39 -11.26 -17.21 15.60
C GLN A 39 -10.99 -16.60 16.97
N MET A 40 -10.48 -15.36 17.04
CA MET A 40 -10.22 -14.65 18.29
C MET A 40 -11.51 -14.37 19.06
N GLU A 41 -12.58 -13.97 18.39
CA GLU A 41 -13.90 -13.82 19.00
C GLU A 41 -14.39 -15.13 19.61
N SER A 42 -14.35 -16.22 18.83
CA SER A 42 -14.75 -17.55 19.30
C SER A 42 -13.96 -18.00 20.54
N GLN A 43 -12.65 -17.74 20.54
CA GLN A 43 -11.79 -18.03 21.70
C GLN A 43 -12.22 -17.21 22.93
N LEU A 44 -12.42 -15.91 22.80
CA LEU A 44 -12.86 -15.06 23.94
C LEU A 44 -14.22 -15.50 24.49
N ARG A 45 -15.18 -15.82 23.59
CA ARG A 45 -16.50 -16.34 24.02
C ARG A 45 -16.38 -17.69 24.74
N SER A 46 -15.49 -18.58 24.27
CA SER A 46 -15.25 -19.87 24.94
C SER A 46 -14.63 -19.73 26.33
N LEU A 47 -13.88 -18.64 26.56
CA LEU A 47 -13.31 -18.28 27.85
C LEU A 47 -14.28 -17.54 28.78
N GLY A 48 -15.55 -17.36 28.36
CA GLY A 48 -16.61 -16.76 29.15
C GLY A 48 -16.70 -15.24 29.06
N TYR A 49 -16.03 -14.60 28.06
CA TYR A 49 -16.20 -13.18 27.83
C TYR A 49 -17.50 -12.91 27.08
N ASP A 50 -18.42 -12.17 27.70
CA ASP A 50 -19.74 -11.79 27.15
C ASP A 50 -19.84 -10.28 26.85
N GLY A 51 -18.79 -9.51 27.15
CA GLY A 51 -18.72 -8.08 26.92
C GLY A 51 -18.64 -7.66 25.44
N PRO A 52 -18.67 -6.34 25.18
CA PRO A 52 -18.55 -5.78 23.84
C PRO A 52 -17.22 -6.13 23.17
N LEU A 53 -17.28 -6.52 21.88
CA LEU A 53 -16.13 -6.70 21.01
C LEU A 53 -16.14 -5.61 19.93
N LEU A 54 -15.05 -4.87 19.83
CA LEU A 54 -14.80 -3.95 18.74
C LEU A 54 -13.89 -4.64 17.73
N ASN A 55 -14.31 -4.72 16.48
CA ASN A 55 -13.49 -5.21 15.38
C ASN A 55 -13.26 -4.08 14.36
N PRO A 56 -12.15 -3.35 14.45
CA PRO A 56 -11.82 -2.28 13.53
C PRO A 56 -11.79 -2.73 12.05
N GLY A 57 -11.36 -3.96 11.78
CA GLY A 57 -11.40 -4.53 10.44
C GLY A 57 -12.82 -4.71 9.87
N ALA A 58 -13.77 -5.11 10.74
CA ALA A 58 -15.18 -5.23 10.35
C ALA A 58 -15.87 -3.87 10.16
N LEU A 59 -15.41 -2.84 10.86
CA LEU A 59 -15.94 -1.48 10.73
C LEU A 59 -15.54 -0.83 9.41
N ARG A 60 -14.70 -1.49 8.57
CA ARG A 60 -14.09 -0.90 7.37
C ARG A 60 -13.71 0.54 7.66
N ILE A 61 -12.84 0.72 8.64
CA ILE A 61 -12.32 2.02 8.99
C ILE A 61 -11.87 2.67 7.69
N PHE A 62 -12.37 3.87 7.47
CA PHE A 62 -12.16 4.73 6.34
C PHE A 62 -10.79 4.51 5.71
N ASP A 63 -10.79 3.97 4.50
CA ASP A 63 -9.57 3.81 3.71
C ASP A 63 -9.19 5.20 3.17
N ALA A 64 -8.30 5.87 3.89
CA ALA A 64 -7.84 7.22 3.56
C ALA A 64 -7.19 7.26 2.17
N ARG A 65 -6.47 6.19 1.78
CA ARG A 65 -5.82 6.09 0.46
C ARG A 65 -6.87 6.05 -0.66
N ALA A 66 -7.88 5.18 -0.52
CA ALA A 66 -8.96 5.07 -1.49
C ALA A 66 -9.80 6.35 -1.56
N ALA A 67 -10.08 7.00 -0.43
CA ALA A 67 -10.81 8.25 -0.40
C ALA A 67 -10.03 9.40 -1.06
N THR A 68 -8.74 9.53 -0.75
CA THR A 68 -7.86 10.52 -1.38
C THR A 68 -7.78 10.32 -2.89
N MET A 69 -7.61 9.06 -3.34
CA MET A 69 -7.56 8.73 -4.76
C MET A 69 -8.85 9.15 -5.47
N ARG A 70 -10.03 8.87 -4.87
CA ARG A 70 -11.31 9.28 -5.46
C ARG A 70 -11.46 10.79 -5.56
N MET A 71 -11.11 11.53 -4.51
CA MET A 71 -11.10 12.99 -4.53
C MET A 71 -10.19 13.54 -5.64
N LEU A 72 -8.98 12.98 -5.78
CA LEU A 72 -8.05 13.38 -6.82
C LEU A 72 -8.58 13.05 -8.22
N ALA A 73 -9.22 11.88 -8.39
CA ALA A 73 -9.85 11.51 -9.66
C ALA A 73 -11.00 12.46 -10.05
N GLU A 74 -11.83 12.86 -9.09
CA GLU A 74 -12.88 13.87 -9.29
C GLU A 74 -12.28 15.21 -9.72
N GLN A 75 -11.24 15.70 -9.04
CA GLN A 75 -10.54 16.94 -9.42
C GLN A 75 -9.92 16.84 -10.82
N ILE A 76 -9.30 15.72 -11.16
CA ILE A 76 -8.72 15.47 -12.49
C ILE A 76 -9.80 15.54 -13.57
N ALA A 77 -10.99 15.01 -13.29
CA ALA A 77 -12.13 15.06 -14.21
C ALA A 77 -12.71 16.47 -14.32
N GLU A 78 -12.95 17.15 -13.19
CA GLU A 78 -13.50 18.51 -13.15
C GLU A 78 -12.60 19.55 -13.85
N LEU A 79 -11.27 19.39 -13.73
CA LEU A 79 -10.29 20.29 -14.33
C LEU A 79 -9.86 19.85 -15.74
N ASP A 80 -10.45 18.78 -16.28
CA ASP A 80 -10.12 18.19 -17.58
C ASP A 80 -8.61 17.93 -17.76
N ILE A 81 -7.94 17.44 -16.71
CA ILE A 81 -6.51 17.17 -16.75
C ILE A 81 -6.29 15.95 -17.63
N GLN A 82 -5.60 16.16 -18.75
CA GLN A 82 -5.29 15.08 -19.70
C GLN A 82 -4.13 14.21 -19.20
N GLY A 83 -3.98 12.99 -19.73
CA GLY A 83 -2.89 12.08 -19.42
C GLY A 83 -3.35 10.72 -18.92
N CYS A 84 -2.40 9.80 -18.83
CA CYS A 84 -2.60 8.43 -18.35
C CYS A 84 -2.71 8.38 -16.83
N ALA A 85 -3.16 7.24 -16.32
CA ALA A 85 -2.94 6.85 -14.93
C ALA A 85 -1.81 5.81 -14.84
N ALA A 86 -1.15 5.72 -13.68
CA ALA A 86 -0.16 4.67 -13.43
C ALA A 86 -0.19 4.20 -11.98
N GLU A 87 0.23 2.95 -11.77
CA GLU A 87 0.56 2.40 -10.48
C GLU A 87 1.88 1.63 -10.55
N LEU A 88 2.78 1.89 -9.60
CA LEU A 88 3.97 1.11 -9.34
C LEU A 88 3.79 0.34 -8.03
N GLY A 89 3.92 -0.98 -8.09
CA GLY A 89 3.58 -1.89 -7.00
C GLY A 89 2.08 -2.21 -7.02
N VAL A 90 1.71 -3.19 -7.83
CA VAL A 90 0.32 -3.53 -8.12
C VAL A 90 -0.20 -4.67 -7.25
N TYR A 91 0.69 -5.62 -6.91
CA TYR A 91 0.38 -6.83 -6.17
C TYR A 91 -0.82 -7.57 -6.76
N ARG A 92 -1.95 -7.67 -6.04
CA ARG A 92 -3.19 -8.34 -6.50
C ARG A 92 -4.16 -7.42 -7.24
N GLY A 93 -3.78 -6.15 -7.44
CA GLY A 93 -4.55 -5.20 -8.23
C GLY A 93 -5.74 -4.57 -7.52
N GLU A 94 -5.82 -4.66 -6.19
CA GLU A 94 -6.94 -4.08 -5.44
C GLU A 94 -7.01 -2.55 -5.62
N PHE A 95 -5.87 -1.87 -5.50
CA PHE A 95 -5.82 -0.43 -5.70
C PHE A 95 -5.84 -0.04 -7.18
N ALA A 96 -5.21 -0.84 -8.06
CA ALA A 96 -5.33 -0.71 -9.51
C ALA A 96 -6.81 -0.73 -9.96
N ALA A 97 -7.62 -1.61 -9.36
CA ALA A 97 -9.05 -1.69 -9.67
C ALA A 97 -9.81 -0.40 -9.26
N LEU A 98 -9.43 0.22 -8.14
CA LEU A 98 -10.01 1.50 -7.73
C LEU A 98 -9.62 2.64 -8.68
N ILE A 99 -8.34 2.71 -9.10
CA ILE A 99 -7.87 3.70 -10.09
C ILE A 99 -8.60 3.48 -11.42
N ASN A 100 -8.67 2.24 -11.89
CA ASN A 100 -9.31 1.87 -13.14
C ASN A 100 -10.81 2.20 -13.16
N ALA A 101 -11.50 2.01 -12.02
CA ALA A 101 -12.91 2.36 -11.85
C ALA A 101 -13.13 3.90 -11.82
N ALA A 102 -12.23 4.64 -11.20
CA ALA A 102 -12.38 6.09 -11.04
C ALA A 102 -11.95 6.88 -12.28
N LEU A 103 -11.07 6.31 -13.13
CA LEU A 103 -10.54 6.91 -14.36
C LEU A 103 -10.77 5.97 -15.56
N PRO A 104 -12.03 5.63 -15.90
CA PRO A 104 -12.34 4.53 -16.81
C PRO A 104 -11.95 4.79 -18.27
N ASP A 105 -11.80 6.05 -18.67
CA ASP A 105 -11.54 6.46 -20.05
C ASP A 105 -10.04 6.68 -20.35
N ARG A 106 -9.16 6.30 -19.39
CA ARG A 106 -7.71 6.56 -19.48
C ARG A 106 -6.90 5.27 -19.53
N PRO A 107 -5.79 5.23 -20.27
CA PRO A 107 -4.82 4.16 -20.13
C PRO A 107 -4.30 4.12 -18.68
N LEU A 108 -4.31 2.92 -18.08
CA LEU A 108 -3.74 2.65 -16.76
C LEU A 108 -2.48 1.80 -16.94
N HIS A 109 -1.32 2.38 -16.69
CA HIS A 109 -0.02 1.72 -16.75
C HIS A 109 0.31 1.07 -15.42
N LEU A 110 0.52 -0.25 -15.41
CA LEU A 110 0.71 -1.08 -14.21
C LEU A 110 2.11 -1.68 -14.22
N PHE A 111 2.94 -1.23 -13.29
CA PHE A 111 4.34 -1.66 -13.14
C PHE A 111 4.48 -2.54 -11.91
N ASP A 112 4.85 -3.80 -12.11
CA ASP A 112 5.13 -4.76 -11.04
C ASP A 112 6.03 -5.88 -11.55
N THR A 113 6.80 -6.49 -10.66
CA THR A 113 7.57 -7.69 -11.01
C THR A 113 6.66 -8.90 -11.19
N PHE A 114 5.52 -8.95 -10.49
CA PHE A 114 4.66 -10.13 -10.28
C PHE A 114 5.41 -11.34 -9.69
N GLU A 115 6.62 -11.11 -9.20
CA GLU A 115 7.50 -12.10 -8.57
C GLU A 115 7.86 -11.70 -7.13
N GLY A 116 7.32 -10.56 -6.66
CA GLY A 116 7.64 -9.97 -5.37
C GLY A 116 8.97 -9.24 -5.35
N PHE A 117 9.46 -8.91 -4.14
CA PHE A 117 10.70 -8.14 -3.99
C PHE A 117 11.90 -8.87 -4.57
N GLN A 118 12.75 -8.11 -5.27
CA GLN A 118 13.97 -8.64 -5.89
C GLN A 118 15.16 -8.45 -4.95
N GLU A 119 16.08 -9.43 -4.92
CA GLU A 119 17.26 -9.39 -4.03
C GLU A 119 18.09 -8.10 -4.22
N ARG A 120 18.15 -7.55 -5.42
CA ARG A 120 18.89 -6.33 -5.75
C ARG A 120 18.34 -5.08 -5.04
N ASP A 121 17.04 -5.04 -4.70
CA ASP A 121 16.44 -3.91 -4.00
C ASP A 121 16.64 -3.99 -2.47
N LEU A 122 17.00 -5.18 -1.96
CA LEU A 122 17.07 -5.43 -0.52
C LEU A 122 18.43 -5.05 0.10
N ALA A 123 19.46 -4.85 -0.70
CA ALA A 123 20.78 -4.52 -0.18
C ALA A 123 20.76 -3.20 0.63
N ARG A 124 20.10 -2.17 0.13
CA ARG A 124 19.95 -0.88 0.82
C ARG A 124 19.02 -0.99 2.03
N GLU A 125 17.92 -1.72 1.90
CA GLU A 125 16.98 -1.98 3.00
C GLU A 125 17.70 -2.57 4.22
N ARG A 126 18.56 -3.56 4.00
CA ARG A 126 19.35 -4.22 5.05
C ARG A 126 20.42 -3.30 5.63
N ASN A 127 21.17 -2.59 4.76
CA ASN A 127 22.29 -1.75 5.19
C ASN A 127 21.84 -0.57 6.05
N LEU A 128 20.65 -0.04 5.80
CA LEU A 128 20.09 1.12 6.49
C LEU A 128 18.97 0.74 7.49
N GLU A 129 18.73 -0.55 7.70
CA GLU A 129 17.68 -1.07 8.59
C GLU A 129 16.29 -0.45 8.33
N LEU A 130 15.95 -0.31 7.03
CA LEU A 130 14.72 0.34 6.61
C LEU A 130 13.50 -0.59 6.70
N SER A 131 13.70 -1.88 6.47
CA SER A 131 12.64 -2.89 6.55
C SER A 131 13.18 -4.28 6.88
N GLY A 132 12.28 -5.22 7.21
CA GLY A 132 12.55 -6.65 7.32
C GLY A 132 12.22 -7.42 6.05
N ALA A 133 12.12 -6.76 4.90
CA ALA A 133 11.74 -7.32 3.62
C ALA A 133 12.67 -8.46 3.17
N ARG A 134 12.09 -9.45 2.48
CA ARG A 134 12.80 -10.61 1.93
C ARG A 134 12.49 -10.77 0.45
N ALA A 135 13.40 -11.35 -0.30
CA ALA A 135 13.16 -11.71 -1.68
C ALA A 135 11.94 -12.66 -1.79
N GLY A 136 11.05 -12.36 -2.73
CA GLY A 136 9.80 -13.09 -2.92
C GLY A 136 8.65 -12.68 -2.01
N ASP A 137 8.82 -11.78 -1.05
CA ASP A 137 7.68 -11.17 -0.36
C ASP A 137 6.77 -10.52 -1.42
N PHE A 138 5.45 -10.67 -1.27
CA PHE A 138 4.43 -10.24 -2.25
C PHE A 138 4.44 -10.97 -3.61
N SER A 139 5.06 -12.14 -3.72
CA SER A 139 5.07 -12.94 -4.96
C SER A 139 3.76 -13.67 -5.30
N GLY A 140 2.79 -13.68 -4.39
CA GLY A 140 1.51 -14.40 -4.57
C GLY A 140 0.51 -13.67 -5.47
N THR A 141 0.92 -13.32 -6.72
CA THR A 141 0.11 -12.55 -7.67
C THR A 141 0.50 -12.86 -9.12
N SER A 142 -0.29 -12.39 -10.09
CA SER A 142 0.00 -12.50 -11.52
C SER A 142 -0.75 -11.44 -12.32
N GLU A 143 -0.25 -11.10 -13.53
CA GLU A 143 -0.97 -10.24 -14.47
C GLU A 143 -2.40 -10.72 -14.76
N ILE A 144 -2.60 -12.04 -14.87
CA ILE A 144 -3.92 -12.62 -15.15
C ILE A 144 -4.87 -12.34 -13.99
N GLU A 145 -4.43 -12.54 -12.74
CA GLU A 145 -5.22 -12.28 -11.55
C GLU A 145 -5.60 -10.79 -11.48
N VAL A 146 -4.63 -9.89 -11.64
CA VAL A 146 -4.88 -8.45 -11.66
C VAL A 146 -5.86 -8.07 -12.76
N ARG A 147 -5.66 -8.55 -13.98
CA ARG A 147 -6.54 -8.27 -15.13
C ARG A 147 -8.00 -8.68 -14.89
N LEU A 148 -8.21 -9.81 -14.20
CA LEU A 148 -9.55 -10.30 -13.84
C LEU A 148 -10.23 -9.42 -12.78
N ASN A 149 -9.46 -8.74 -11.95
CA ASN A 149 -9.96 -7.85 -10.91
C ASN A 149 -10.29 -6.44 -11.42
N LEU A 150 -9.81 -6.05 -12.60
CA LEU A 150 -10.04 -4.71 -13.15
C LEU A 150 -11.45 -4.55 -13.73
N PRO A 151 -12.18 -3.47 -13.39
CA PRO A 151 -13.47 -3.14 -14.01
C PRO A 151 -13.39 -2.89 -15.52
N PHE A 152 -12.29 -2.28 -16.00
CA PHE A 152 -12.05 -1.93 -17.39
C PHE A 152 -10.68 -2.46 -17.86
N PRO A 153 -10.51 -3.80 -17.96
CA PRO A 153 -9.20 -4.42 -18.22
C PRO A 153 -8.62 -4.07 -19.61
N GLN A 154 -9.46 -3.63 -20.55
CA GLN A 154 -9.03 -3.20 -21.89
C GLN A 154 -8.20 -1.91 -21.87
N ASN A 155 -8.29 -1.11 -20.80
CA ASN A 155 -7.55 0.13 -20.64
C ASN A 155 -6.24 -0.06 -19.85
N ALA A 156 -5.96 -1.27 -19.35
CA ALA A 156 -4.75 -1.58 -18.61
C ALA A 156 -3.60 -1.98 -19.52
N VAL A 157 -2.46 -1.35 -19.31
CA VAL A 157 -1.19 -1.64 -19.95
C VAL A 157 -0.23 -2.17 -18.91
N PHE A 158 0.13 -3.44 -19.00
CA PHE A 158 1.01 -4.09 -18.04
C PHE A 158 2.47 -3.94 -18.44
N HIS A 159 3.31 -3.66 -17.46
CA HIS A 159 4.76 -3.56 -17.58
C HIS A 159 5.41 -4.52 -16.58
N PRO A 160 5.36 -5.85 -16.85
CA PRO A 160 5.92 -6.85 -15.95
C PRO A 160 7.43 -6.78 -15.92
N GLY A 161 8.01 -6.84 -14.73
CA GLY A 161 9.43 -6.86 -14.51
C GLY A 161 9.90 -5.79 -13.52
N TRP A 162 11.22 -5.68 -13.41
CA TRP A 162 11.84 -4.80 -12.46
C TRP A 162 11.80 -3.32 -12.87
N PHE A 163 11.38 -2.47 -11.95
CA PHE A 163 11.41 -1.02 -12.13
C PHE A 163 12.79 -0.47 -11.68
N PRO A 164 13.45 0.45 -12.42
CA PRO A 164 12.89 1.26 -13.51
C PRO A 164 13.06 0.71 -14.94
N ASP A 165 13.61 -0.51 -15.15
CA ASP A 165 13.83 -1.02 -16.50
C ASP A 165 12.54 -1.10 -17.32
N THR A 166 11.42 -1.43 -16.66
CA THR A 166 10.10 -1.52 -17.28
C THR A 166 9.49 -0.17 -17.66
N PHE A 167 10.12 0.94 -17.26
CA PHE A 167 9.70 2.29 -17.69
C PHE A 167 10.13 2.62 -19.11
N HIS A 168 11.02 1.82 -19.68
CA HIS A 168 11.47 2.00 -21.07
C HIS A 168 10.29 1.92 -22.05
N GLY A 169 10.19 2.92 -22.94
CA GLY A 169 9.06 3.09 -23.85
C GLY A 169 7.91 3.95 -23.28
N CYS A 170 8.02 4.41 -22.03
CA CYS A 170 7.05 5.30 -21.41
C CYS A 170 7.55 6.76 -21.27
N GLU A 171 8.69 7.10 -21.87
CA GLU A 171 9.38 8.38 -21.67
C GLU A 171 8.54 9.58 -22.16
N GLU A 172 7.72 9.38 -23.20
CA GLU A 172 6.88 10.42 -23.79
C GLU A 172 5.48 10.50 -23.15
N LEU A 173 5.15 9.57 -22.26
CA LEU A 173 3.86 9.58 -21.58
C LEU A 173 3.74 10.79 -20.65
N ARG A 174 2.52 11.24 -20.46
CA ARG A 174 2.15 12.24 -19.46
C ARG A 174 1.08 11.64 -18.54
N PHE A 175 1.19 11.91 -17.26
CA PHE A 175 0.33 11.30 -16.26
C PHE A 175 -0.54 12.34 -15.57
N ALA A 176 -1.83 12.05 -15.49
CA ALA A 176 -2.76 12.81 -14.66
C ALA A 176 -2.78 12.28 -13.23
N PHE A 177 -2.59 10.97 -13.05
CA PHE A 177 -2.56 10.32 -11.75
C PHE A 177 -1.49 9.23 -11.71
N VAL A 178 -0.71 9.21 -10.64
CA VAL A 178 0.27 8.15 -10.37
C VAL A 178 0.16 7.71 -8.91
N SER A 179 0.12 6.40 -8.67
CA SER A 179 0.31 5.78 -7.35
C SER A 179 1.67 5.10 -7.30
N ILE A 180 2.46 5.37 -6.26
CA ILE A 180 3.70 4.65 -5.95
C ILE A 180 3.50 3.91 -4.63
N ASP A 181 3.53 2.57 -4.71
CA ASP A 181 3.34 1.63 -3.61
C ASP A 181 4.36 0.48 -3.70
N ALA A 182 5.62 0.87 -3.79
CA ALA A 182 6.73 -0.07 -4.01
C ALA A 182 7.42 -0.48 -2.70
N ASP A 183 6.92 -0.03 -1.55
CA ASP A 183 7.41 -0.31 -0.19
C ASP A 183 8.88 0.08 0.06
N LEU A 184 9.77 -0.28 -0.87
CA LEU A 184 11.22 -0.21 -0.72
C LEU A 184 11.79 1.13 -1.21
N TYR A 185 13.00 1.44 -0.72
CA TYR A 185 13.70 2.67 -1.05
C TYR A 185 14.06 2.77 -2.54
N ASP A 186 14.78 1.76 -3.09
CA ASP A 186 15.36 1.87 -4.43
C ASP A 186 14.31 2.03 -5.54
N PRO A 187 13.23 1.24 -5.63
CA PRO A 187 12.19 1.45 -6.63
C PRO A 187 11.44 2.78 -6.44
N THR A 188 11.18 3.20 -5.20
CA THR A 188 10.55 4.49 -4.91
C THR A 188 11.45 5.66 -5.33
N ALA A 189 12.73 5.62 -4.99
CA ALA A 189 13.70 6.65 -5.35
C ALA A 189 13.88 6.77 -6.87
N ALA A 190 13.82 5.66 -7.60
CA ALA A 190 13.86 5.66 -9.06
C ALA A 190 12.56 6.21 -9.68
N ALA A 191 11.41 5.88 -9.09
CA ALA A 191 10.09 6.28 -9.61
C ALA A 191 9.82 7.78 -9.47
N LEU A 192 10.19 8.36 -8.33
CA LEU A 192 9.88 9.76 -8.00
C LEU A 192 10.29 10.75 -9.11
N PRO A 193 11.54 10.80 -9.60
CA PRO A 193 11.91 11.72 -10.66
C PRO A 193 11.25 11.38 -11.99
N LEU A 194 11.10 10.10 -12.32
CA LEU A 194 10.52 9.67 -13.60
C LEU A 194 9.06 10.10 -13.75
N PHE A 195 8.26 9.87 -12.72
CA PHE A 195 6.85 10.25 -12.74
C PHE A 195 6.64 11.74 -12.51
N TRP A 196 7.41 12.37 -11.58
CA TRP A 196 7.28 13.79 -11.29
C TRP A 196 7.47 14.67 -12.52
N GLU A 197 8.51 14.40 -13.33
CA GLU A 197 8.82 15.15 -14.55
C GLU A 197 7.77 14.96 -15.65
N ARG A 198 6.91 13.94 -15.51
CA ARG A 198 5.87 13.57 -16.45
C ARG A 198 4.46 13.82 -15.97
N LEU A 199 4.30 14.36 -14.77
CA LEU A 199 2.99 14.79 -14.32
C LEU A 199 2.48 15.95 -15.19
N CYS A 200 1.22 15.86 -15.58
CA CYS A 200 0.51 16.99 -16.16
C CYS A 200 0.32 18.09 -15.12
N PRO A 201 0.29 19.37 -15.51
CA PRO A 201 -0.11 20.44 -14.60
C PRO A 201 -1.46 20.13 -13.95
N GLY A 202 -1.51 20.13 -12.61
CA GLY A 202 -2.68 19.71 -11.83
C GLY A 202 -2.82 18.21 -11.60
N GLY A 203 -1.96 17.39 -12.21
CA GLY A 203 -1.90 15.96 -11.95
C GLY A 203 -1.42 15.63 -10.53
N ALA A 204 -1.70 14.41 -10.07
CA ALA A 204 -1.42 13.98 -8.71
C ALA A 204 -0.47 12.78 -8.65
N LEU A 205 0.46 12.81 -7.69
CA LEU A 205 1.35 11.71 -7.33
C LEU A 205 1.05 11.29 -5.89
N LEU A 206 0.46 10.11 -5.73
CA LEU A 206 0.11 9.52 -4.44
C LEU A 206 1.17 8.50 -4.05
N ILE A 207 1.74 8.64 -2.85
CA ILE A 207 2.83 7.78 -2.38
C ILE A 207 2.37 7.07 -1.12
N HIS A 208 2.45 5.74 -1.15
CA HIS A 208 2.14 4.89 -0.01
C HIS A 208 3.34 4.77 0.94
N ASP A 209 3.12 4.25 2.13
CA ASP A 209 4.12 3.91 3.16
C ASP A 209 5.06 5.03 3.63
N VAL A 210 4.76 6.29 3.35
CA VAL A 210 5.61 7.45 3.75
C VAL A 210 5.88 7.47 5.25
N TYR A 211 4.93 7.04 6.07
CA TYR A 211 5.01 6.97 7.54
C TYR A 211 4.95 5.53 8.08
N SER A 212 5.18 4.54 7.22
CA SER A 212 5.17 3.13 7.63
C SER A 212 6.27 2.84 8.65
N GLY A 213 5.91 2.13 9.71
CA GLY A 213 6.88 1.59 10.67
C GLY A 213 7.56 0.32 10.17
N GLN A 214 6.98 -0.34 9.18
CA GLN A 214 7.44 -1.60 8.59
C GLN A 214 8.35 -1.36 7.38
N PHE A 215 7.97 -0.46 6.47
CA PHE A 215 8.70 -0.10 5.25
C PHE A 215 9.07 1.38 5.30
N LYS A 216 10.25 1.68 5.84
CA LYS A 216 10.73 3.07 6.00
C LYS A 216 11.37 3.63 4.72
N GLY A 217 11.64 2.76 3.75
CA GLY A 217 12.34 3.07 2.52
C GLY A 217 11.61 4.11 1.67
N ALA A 218 10.31 3.94 1.45
CA ALA A 218 9.49 4.87 0.69
C ALA A 218 9.49 6.29 1.29
N GLY A 219 9.33 6.41 2.61
CA GLY A 219 9.38 7.70 3.31
C GLY A 219 10.75 8.37 3.27
N LEU A 220 11.85 7.60 3.30
CA LEU A 220 13.21 8.13 3.16
C LEU A 220 13.42 8.67 1.75
N ALA A 221 13.10 7.88 0.71
CA ALA A 221 13.22 8.28 -0.68
C ALA A 221 12.45 9.57 -1.00
N LEU A 222 11.22 9.69 -0.49
CA LEU A 222 10.41 10.90 -0.67
C LEU A 222 11.05 12.11 -0.01
N ARG A 223 11.54 12.00 1.23
CA ARG A 223 12.20 13.13 1.92
C ARG A 223 13.43 13.62 1.18
N GLU A 224 14.26 12.70 0.69
CA GLU A 224 15.48 13.05 -0.06
C GLU A 224 15.13 13.70 -1.40
N PHE A 225 14.13 13.17 -2.12
CA PHE A 225 13.62 13.75 -3.35
C PHE A 225 13.09 15.18 -3.13
N CYS A 226 12.25 15.40 -2.13
CA CYS A 226 11.70 16.71 -1.80
C CYS A 226 12.80 17.69 -1.40
N ALA A 227 13.78 17.27 -0.59
CA ALA A 227 14.91 18.11 -0.21
C ALA A 227 15.76 18.52 -1.42
N SER A 228 16.04 17.58 -2.34
CA SER A 228 16.81 17.86 -3.57
C SER A 228 16.15 18.84 -4.51
N ARG A 229 14.82 18.95 -4.48
CA ARG A 229 14.01 19.80 -5.34
C ARG A 229 13.47 21.04 -4.64
N SER A 230 13.72 21.21 -3.33
CA SER A 230 13.16 22.29 -2.50
C SER A 230 11.63 22.37 -2.56
N ILE A 231 10.95 21.21 -2.55
CA ILE A 231 9.50 21.07 -2.54
C ILE A 231 9.02 20.44 -1.23
N LEU A 232 7.75 20.61 -0.92
CA LEU A 232 7.09 19.97 0.22
C LEU A 232 6.09 18.94 -0.30
N ALA A 233 6.08 17.77 0.33
CA ALA A 233 4.98 16.83 0.19
C ALA A 233 3.83 17.27 1.10
N THR A 234 2.60 17.22 0.61
CA THR A 234 1.38 17.60 1.34
C THR A 234 0.46 16.40 1.50
#